data_ec52e909b2ee196c0d06ea5762c8bb07
#
_entry.id   ec52e909b2ee196c0d06ea5762c8bb07
#
_cell.length_a   1.000
_cell.length_b   1.000
_cell.length_c   1.000
_cell.angle_alpha   90.00
_cell.angle_beta   90.00
_cell.angle_gamma   90.00
#
_symmetry.space_group_name_H-M   'P 1'
#
loop_
_entity.id
_entity.type
_entity.pdbx_description
1 polymer ?
#
loop_
_entity_poly.entity_id
_entity_poly.type
_entity_poly.pdbx_seq_one_letter_code
_entity_poly.pdbx_strand_id
1 'polypeptide(L)'
;MNSIVFLAPNTQEPFTTSDVIAEFAGIQHHTVTRLIQQHEPDFKEFGSLRFEIEVRKRKVGATTAKHYQLNEEQATLLMTYLKNTEQVRTFKKELVRQFYAMRFELYKAQVA
;
A
#
# COMPACT_ATOMS: atom_id res chain seq x y z
N MET A 1 -0.86 -6.29 -16.07
CA MET A 1 -0.90 -6.54 -14.62
C MET A 1 -2.22 -6.03 -14.06
N ASN A 2 -2.73 -6.67 -13.02
CA ASN A 2 -3.95 -6.24 -12.37
C ASN A 2 -3.79 -4.85 -11.73
N SER A 3 -4.92 -4.21 -11.44
CA SER A 3 -4.88 -2.92 -10.75
C SER A 3 -4.31 -3.08 -9.35
N ILE A 4 -3.31 -2.28 -9.03
CA ILE A 4 -2.68 -2.25 -7.70
C ILE A 4 -2.81 -0.88 -7.05
N VAL A 5 -3.30 0.12 -7.78
CA VAL A 5 -3.62 1.44 -7.26
C VAL A 5 -5.10 1.69 -7.47
N PHE A 6 -5.76 2.22 -6.45
CA PHE A 6 -7.20 2.40 -6.41
C PHE A 6 -7.56 3.83 -6.08
N LEU A 7 -8.81 4.20 -6.29
CA LEU A 7 -9.33 5.53 -5.96
C LEU A 7 -10.49 5.35 -4.98
N ALA A 8 -10.37 5.97 -3.80
CA ALA A 8 -11.44 5.90 -2.80
C ALA A 8 -12.67 6.67 -3.29
N PRO A 9 -13.91 6.14 -3.05
CA PRO A 9 -15.12 6.75 -3.59
C PRO A 9 -15.37 8.20 -3.16
N ASN A 10 -14.97 8.53 -1.93
CA ASN A 10 -15.24 9.84 -1.33
C ASN A 10 -14.03 10.77 -1.31
N THR A 11 -12.90 10.32 -1.85
CA THR A 11 -11.68 11.12 -1.96
C THR A 11 -11.13 10.96 -3.36
N GLN A 12 -10.45 11.98 -3.84
CA GLN A 12 -9.78 11.90 -5.14
C GLN A 12 -8.29 11.59 -4.96
N GLU A 13 -7.98 10.80 -3.95
CA GLU A 13 -6.61 10.46 -3.61
C GLU A 13 -6.33 9.01 -3.96
N PRO A 14 -5.32 8.74 -4.80
CA PRO A 14 -4.93 7.36 -5.12
C PRO A 14 -4.33 6.67 -3.91
N PHE A 15 -4.58 5.38 -3.78
CA PHE A 15 -4.04 4.58 -2.68
C PHE A 15 -3.74 3.16 -3.13
N THR A 16 -2.93 2.46 -2.34
CA THR A 16 -2.78 1.02 -2.43
C THR A 16 -2.91 0.42 -1.04
N THR A 17 -2.76 -0.89 -0.91
CA THR A 17 -2.90 -1.56 0.38
C THR A 17 -1.71 -2.45 0.67
N SER A 18 -1.48 -2.72 1.96
CA SER A 18 -0.43 -3.65 2.37
C SER A 18 -0.64 -5.05 1.79
N ASP A 19 -1.90 -5.47 1.61
CA ASP A 19 -2.23 -6.78 1.01
C ASP A 19 -1.81 -6.85 -0.45
N VAL A 20 -2.12 -5.81 -1.22
CA VAL A 20 -1.76 -5.74 -2.63
C VAL A 20 -0.24 -5.73 -2.79
N ILE A 21 0.45 -4.96 -1.98
CA ILE A 21 1.92 -4.91 -2.01
C ILE A 21 2.50 -6.29 -1.72
N ALA A 22 2.02 -6.95 -0.68
CA ALA A 22 2.51 -8.28 -0.31
C ALA A 22 2.30 -9.28 -1.45
N GLU A 23 1.10 -9.29 -2.02
CA GLU A 23 0.75 -10.24 -3.08
C GLU A 23 1.61 -10.05 -4.32
N PHE A 24 1.68 -8.83 -4.85
CA PHE A 24 2.33 -8.58 -6.14
C PHE A 24 3.84 -8.44 -6.02
N ALA A 25 4.37 -8.04 -4.86
CA ALA A 25 5.81 -8.02 -4.62
C ALA A 25 6.36 -9.39 -4.23
N GLY A 26 5.48 -10.36 -3.94
CA GLY A 26 5.90 -11.69 -3.55
C GLY A 26 6.50 -11.75 -2.15
N ILE A 27 5.96 -10.96 -1.23
CA ILE A 27 6.43 -10.85 0.16
C ILE A 27 5.29 -11.27 1.07
N GLN A 28 5.63 -11.88 2.20
CA GLN A 28 4.61 -12.22 3.18
C GLN A 28 4.01 -10.95 3.78
N HIS A 29 2.69 -10.96 3.97
CA HIS A 29 1.98 -9.79 4.46
C HIS A 29 2.50 -9.31 5.83
N HIS A 30 2.82 -10.25 6.74
CA HIS A 30 3.36 -9.87 8.04
C HIS A 30 4.70 -9.14 7.95
N THR A 31 5.51 -9.41 6.92
CA THR A 31 6.76 -8.70 6.69
C THR A 31 6.48 -7.24 6.32
N VAL A 32 5.48 -7.03 5.45
CA VAL A 32 5.06 -5.68 5.06
C VAL A 32 4.51 -4.91 6.26
N THR A 33 3.59 -5.52 7.01
CA THR A 33 2.99 -4.83 8.15
C THR A 33 4.01 -4.55 9.25
N ARG A 34 4.98 -5.44 9.46
CA ARG A 34 6.03 -5.21 10.44
C ARG A 34 6.91 -4.01 10.06
N LEU A 35 7.25 -3.87 8.78
CA LEU A 35 8.00 -2.71 8.30
C LEU A 35 7.23 -1.41 8.55
N ILE A 36 5.93 -1.41 8.28
CA ILE A 36 5.09 -0.25 8.53
C ILE A 36 5.07 0.08 10.03
N GLN A 37 4.90 -0.93 10.88
CA GLN A 37 4.86 -0.74 12.32
C GLN A 37 6.18 -0.26 12.89
N GLN A 38 7.30 -0.78 12.39
CA GLN A 38 8.63 -0.37 12.84
C GLN A 38 8.95 1.08 12.49
N HIS A 39 8.37 1.59 11.40
CA HIS A 39 8.63 2.92 10.89
C HIS A 39 7.37 3.81 10.90
N GLU A 40 6.43 3.51 11.79
CA GLU A 40 5.14 4.19 11.86
C GLU A 40 5.26 5.72 11.90
N PRO A 41 6.15 6.32 12.71
CA PRO A 41 6.28 7.79 12.72
C PRO A 41 6.66 8.37 11.36
N ASP A 42 7.49 7.65 10.60
CA ASP A 42 7.91 8.11 9.27
C ASP A 42 6.74 8.10 8.29
N PHE A 43 5.91 7.05 8.34
CA PHE A 43 4.72 6.97 7.51
C PHE A 43 3.72 8.07 7.84
N LYS A 44 3.57 8.40 9.11
CA LYS A 44 2.63 9.44 9.56
C LYS A 44 3.03 10.84 9.12
N GLU A 45 4.28 11.06 8.74
CA GLU A 45 4.69 12.34 8.19
C GLU A 45 3.99 12.64 6.85
N PHE A 46 3.48 11.63 6.16
CA PHE A 46 2.84 11.77 4.86
C PHE A 46 1.33 11.60 4.90
N GLY A 47 0.74 11.61 6.08
CA GLY A 47 -0.69 11.50 6.27
C GLY A 47 -1.08 10.49 7.33
N SER A 48 -2.35 10.44 7.64
CA SER A 48 -2.88 9.46 8.59
C SER A 48 -2.62 8.04 8.10
N LEU A 49 -2.19 7.17 8.98
CA LEU A 49 -1.94 5.78 8.65
C LEU A 49 -3.22 4.99 8.90
N ARG A 50 -3.98 4.76 7.84
CA ARG A 50 -5.28 4.10 7.90
C ARG A 50 -5.11 2.58 7.87
N PHE A 51 -5.94 1.88 8.65
CA PHE A 51 -5.91 0.42 8.65
C PHE A 51 -7.25 -0.14 9.09
N GLU A 52 -7.47 -1.41 8.71
CA GLU A 52 -8.56 -2.22 9.20
C GLU A 52 -7.97 -3.39 9.99
N ILE A 53 -8.68 -3.83 11.04
CA ILE A 53 -8.25 -4.96 11.85
C ILE A 53 -9.10 -6.16 11.48
N GLU A 54 -8.43 -7.25 11.11
CA GLU A 54 -9.05 -8.55 10.92
C GLU A 54 -8.78 -9.41 12.14
N VAL A 55 -9.85 -9.99 12.72
CA VAL A 55 -9.73 -10.92 13.84
C VAL A 55 -9.80 -12.34 13.28
N ARG A 56 -8.76 -13.13 13.51
CA ARG A 56 -8.69 -14.52 13.09
C ARG A 56 -8.86 -15.41 14.31
N LYS A 57 -9.97 -16.14 14.35
CA LYS A 57 -10.22 -17.09 15.44
C LYS A 57 -9.39 -18.34 15.24
N ARG A 58 -8.81 -18.83 16.33
CA ARG A 58 -8.04 -20.08 16.35
C ARG A 58 -8.63 -21.00 17.40
N LYS A 59 -8.17 -22.28 17.42
CA LYS A 59 -8.58 -23.24 18.44
C LYS A 59 -8.35 -22.72 19.85
N VAL A 60 -7.24 -22.03 20.07
CA VAL A 60 -6.90 -21.41 21.34
C VAL A 60 -6.68 -19.93 21.09
N GLY A 61 -7.62 -19.11 21.58
CA GLY A 61 -7.52 -17.65 21.48
C GLY A 61 -7.84 -17.12 20.10
N ALA A 62 -7.33 -15.93 19.84
CA ALA A 62 -7.52 -15.24 18.57
C ALA A 62 -6.25 -14.44 18.25
N THR A 63 -6.00 -14.24 16.96
CA THR A 63 -4.94 -13.33 16.48
C THR A 63 -5.56 -12.22 15.68
N THR A 64 -4.87 -11.08 15.60
CA THR A 64 -5.31 -9.96 14.79
C THR A 64 -4.29 -9.69 13.69
N ALA A 65 -4.78 -9.18 12.56
CA ALA A 65 -3.94 -8.69 11.49
C ALA A 65 -4.42 -7.30 11.09
N LYS A 66 -3.49 -6.39 10.84
CA LYS A 66 -3.79 -5.06 10.33
C LYS A 66 -3.61 -5.04 8.83
N HIS A 67 -4.58 -4.47 8.14
CA HIS A 67 -4.55 -4.28 6.69
C HIS A 67 -4.47 -2.78 6.45
N TYR A 68 -3.30 -2.30 6.01
CA TYR A 68 -3.05 -0.87 5.87
C TYR A 68 -3.47 -0.35 4.52
N GLN A 69 -4.02 0.86 4.52
CA GLN A 69 -4.25 1.64 3.31
C GLN A 69 -3.18 2.73 3.25
N LEU A 70 -2.46 2.78 2.15
CA LEU A 70 -1.32 3.69 1.98
C LEU A 70 -1.58 4.65 0.84
N ASN A 71 -1.34 5.94 1.06
CA ASN A 71 -1.34 6.91 -0.02
C ASN A 71 -0.05 6.77 -0.85
N GLU A 72 0.08 7.58 -1.89
CA GLU A 72 1.24 7.47 -2.80
C GLU A 72 2.56 7.67 -2.06
N GLU A 73 2.67 8.69 -1.22
CA GLU A 73 3.91 8.98 -0.50
C GLU A 73 4.25 7.86 0.49
N GLN A 74 3.26 7.36 1.20
CA GLN A 74 3.46 6.23 2.14
C GLN A 74 3.87 4.96 1.40
N ALA A 75 3.24 4.67 0.27
CA ALA A 75 3.61 3.51 -0.55
C ALA A 75 5.03 3.65 -1.10
N THR A 76 5.38 4.84 -1.55
CA THR A 76 6.74 5.14 -2.03
C THR A 76 7.76 4.93 -0.93
N LEU A 77 7.47 5.41 0.28
CA LEU A 77 8.35 5.22 1.42
C LEU A 77 8.55 3.74 1.72
N LEU A 78 7.45 2.97 1.74
CA LEU A 78 7.55 1.53 1.98
C LEU A 78 8.45 0.84 0.95
N MET A 79 8.36 1.25 -0.31
CA MET A 79 9.20 0.68 -1.36
C MET A 79 10.70 0.85 -1.09
N THR A 80 11.09 1.92 -0.38
CA THR A 80 12.50 2.14 -0.05
C THR A 80 13.03 1.14 0.98
N TYR A 81 12.14 0.51 1.74
CA TYR A 81 12.52 -0.48 2.75
C TYR A 81 12.55 -1.91 2.20
N LEU A 82 12.02 -2.15 1.02
CA LEU A 82 11.93 -3.50 0.46
C LEU A 82 13.22 -3.89 -0.25
N LYS A 83 13.64 -5.16 -0.09
CA LYS A 83 14.78 -5.70 -0.83
C LYS A 83 14.52 -5.59 -2.33
N ASN A 84 15.55 -5.26 -3.08
CA ASN A 84 15.42 -4.99 -4.49
C ASN A 84 15.60 -6.27 -5.35
N THR A 85 14.78 -7.28 -5.08
CA THR A 85 14.74 -8.49 -5.91
C THR A 85 14.15 -8.17 -7.27
N GLU A 86 14.30 -9.08 -8.23
CA GLU A 86 13.71 -8.89 -9.56
C GLU A 86 12.20 -8.70 -9.51
N GLN A 87 11.51 -9.53 -8.75
CA GLN A 87 10.05 -9.42 -8.61
C GLN A 87 9.65 -8.09 -7.95
N VAL A 88 10.37 -7.69 -6.90
CA VAL A 88 10.10 -6.42 -6.22
C VAL A 88 10.37 -5.23 -7.14
N ARG A 89 11.44 -5.27 -7.93
CA ARG A 89 11.71 -4.21 -8.92
C ARG A 89 10.60 -4.10 -9.94
N THR A 90 10.12 -5.23 -10.44
CA THR A 90 8.99 -5.25 -11.38
C THR A 90 7.74 -4.65 -10.77
N PHE A 91 7.44 -5.02 -9.52
CA PHE A 91 6.33 -4.46 -8.78
C PHE A 91 6.48 -2.94 -8.58
N LYS A 92 7.67 -2.49 -8.17
CA LYS A 92 7.93 -1.06 -7.95
C LYS A 92 7.68 -0.23 -9.20
N LYS A 93 8.12 -0.72 -10.36
CA LYS A 93 7.91 -0.02 -11.63
C LYS A 93 6.41 0.08 -11.96
N GLU A 94 5.69 -1.01 -11.75
CA GLU A 94 4.25 -1.02 -12.02
C GLU A 94 3.48 -0.11 -11.06
N LEU A 95 3.88 -0.09 -9.80
CA LEU A 95 3.27 0.80 -8.82
C LEU A 95 3.46 2.27 -9.22
N VAL A 96 4.66 2.64 -9.64
CA VAL A 96 4.94 3.99 -10.13
C VAL A 96 4.06 4.33 -11.34
N ARG A 97 3.96 3.41 -12.31
CA ARG A 97 3.13 3.63 -13.50
C ARG A 97 1.67 3.86 -13.13
N GLN A 98 1.13 3.05 -12.23
CA GLN A 98 -0.27 3.14 -11.88
C GLN A 98 -0.59 4.39 -11.06
N PHE A 99 0.26 4.78 -10.13
CA PHE A 99 0.07 6.04 -9.41
C PHE A 99 0.13 7.23 -10.36
N TYR A 100 1.09 7.23 -11.26
CA TYR A 100 1.22 8.32 -12.24
C TYR A 100 0.00 8.40 -13.16
N ALA A 101 -0.44 7.25 -13.68
CA ALA A 101 -1.62 7.19 -14.55
C ALA A 101 -2.88 7.67 -13.82
N MET A 102 -3.06 7.28 -12.56
CA MET A 102 -4.21 7.70 -11.76
C MET A 102 -4.20 9.21 -11.53
N ARG A 103 -3.06 9.78 -11.17
CA ARG A 103 -2.94 11.23 -10.99
C ARG A 103 -3.19 11.99 -12.28
N PHE A 104 -2.73 11.46 -13.40
CA PHE A 104 -2.95 12.08 -14.71
C PHE A 104 -4.46 12.11 -15.05
N GLU A 105 -5.18 11.02 -14.80
CA GLU A 105 -6.62 10.98 -15.01
C GLU A 105 -7.37 11.97 -14.11
N LEU A 106 -6.95 12.08 -12.85
CA LEU A 106 -7.53 13.05 -11.92
C LEU A 106 -7.28 14.49 -12.39
N TYR A 107 -6.07 14.75 -12.86
CA TYR A 107 -5.72 16.07 -13.39
C TYR A 107 -6.57 16.42 -14.61
N LYS A 108 -6.76 15.49 -15.55
CA LYS A 108 -7.60 15.72 -16.72
C LYS A 108 -9.05 16.00 -16.31
N ALA A 109 -9.56 15.30 -15.31
CA ALA A 109 -10.92 15.52 -14.84
C ALA A 109 -11.10 16.92 -14.22
N GLN A 110 -10.06 17.46 -13.59
CA GLN A 110 -10.11 18.79 -12.97
C GLN A 110 -10.07 19.93 -13.99
N VAL A 111 -9.41 19.73 -15.12
CA VAL A 111 -9.22 20.78 -16.14
C VAL A 111 -10.17 20.64 -17.32
N ALA A 112 -10.96 19.58 -17.36
CA ALA A 112 -11.91 19.33 -18.44
C ALA A 112 -13.17 20.18 -18.28
#